data_a2138b3bd0ec7ef0103b8b9199e0306b
#
_entry.id   a2138b3bd0ec7ef0103b8b9199e0306b
#
_cell.length_a   1.000
_cell.length_b   1.000
_cell.length_c   1.000
_cell.angle_alpha   90.00
_cell.angle_beta   90.00
_cell.angle_gamma   90.00
#
_symmetry.space_group_name_H-M   'P 1'
#
loop_
_entity.id
_entity.type
_entity.pdbx_description
1 polymer ?
#
loop_
_entity_poly.entity_id
_entity_poly.type
_entity_poly.pdbx_seq_one_letter_code
_entity_poly.pdbx_strand_id
1 'polypeptide(L)'
;MRIKTLALAIIALTLSTLTANAQKLPPSVTIGTNPPGTVFYAVSAGLAKVISGAGPMQSIVQPYTGSSTFMPLLDSGEIDFGIINAVESNLGYQGPAKLKIGGKNPLPHVPNSRLIMRGSPLTVSLVVRKDSPVKTLQDIKGKRVTGEYPANIAIWFHIYTELANAGLTWDDVKVVPVPAVNDGVDALVQGRADVSNHAITAAKIKEADAAVGVRFLSLDCSAQGEARVRRAVPGYYLTTLKAGSGTGILGDTCVLTYDIYWVGHKALSNEVVNHSLKAIWDNIDKLPPLNPQFQEWTPERAASADVTIPYHPAAVQFYKEKNLWNAKMDETQKRLLAVNP
;
A
#
# COMPACT_ATOMS: atom_id res chain seq x y z
N MET A 1 -44.72 79.19 1.75
CA MET A 1 -45.21 77.85 1.81
C MET A 1 -44.17 76.94 1.18
N ARG A 2 -43.32 76.25 2.01
CA ARG A 2 -42.22 75.46 1.54
C ARG A 2 -42.56 73.99 1.77
N ILE A 3 -42.67 73.21 0.68
CA ILE A 3 -42.90 71.80 0.71
C ILE A 3 -41.50 71.09 0.81
N LYS A 4 -41.30 70.36 1.90
CA LYS A 4 -40.09 69.52 2.10
C LYS A 4 -40.34 68.16 1.49
N THR A 5 -39.59 67.86 0.49
CA THR A 5 -39.59 66.52 -0.15
C THR A 5 -38.68 65.57 0.66
N LEU A 6 -39.26 64.50 1.21
CA LEU A 6 -38.59 63.48 1.97
C LEU A 6 -38.11 62.42 0.94
N ALA A 7 -36.79 62.27 0.77
CA ALA A 7 -36.18 61.22 -0.04
C ALA A 7 -36.00 59.94 0.81
N LEU A 8 -36.76 58.89 0.50
CA LEU A 8 -36.63 57.55 1.09
C LEU A 8 -35.49 56.81 0.35
N ALA A 9 -34.35 56.65 1.02
CA ALA A 9 -33.26 55.81 0.50
C ALA A 9 -33.58 54.34 0.87
N ILE A 10 -33.95 53.54 -0.14
CA ILE A 10 -34.07 52.08 -0.03
C ILE A 10 -32.68 51.49 -0.17
N ILE A 11 -32.09 51.08 0.95
CA ILE A 11 -30.86 50.24 0.94
C ILE A 11 -31.28 48.81 0.64
N ALA A 12 -31.13 48.39 -0.60
CA ALA A 12 -31.26 46.99 -1.01
C ALA A 12 -30.04 46.22 -0.49
N LEU A 13 -30.21 45.52 0.63
CA LEU A 13 -29.21 44.59 1.16
C LEU A 13 -29.24 43.33 0.27
N THR A 14 -28.37 43.28 -0.72
CA THR A 14 -28.14 42.05 -1.49
C THR A 14 -27.40 41.05 -0.59
N LEU A 15 -28.17 40.16 0.06
CA LEU A 15 -27.61 38.91 0.62
C LEU A 15 -27.13 38.06 -0.54
N SER A 16 -25.82 38.15 -0.82
CA SER A 16 -25.14 37.15 -1.64
C SER A 16 -25.12 35.84 -0.84
N THR A 17 -26.12 34.99 -1.06
CA THR A 17 -26.06 33.62 -0.60
C THR A 17 -24.92 32.94 -1.36
N LEU A 18 -23.77 32.83 -0.72
CA LEU A 18 -22.74 31.86 -1.11
C LEU A 18 -23.38 30.47 -0.93
N THR A 19 -24.03 29.99 -1.98
CA THR A 19 -24.33 28.57 -2.10
C THR A 19 -22.96 27.89 -2.22
N ALA A 20 -22.44 27.38 -1.11
CA ALA A 20 -21.40 26.39 -1.15
C ALA A 20 -21.97 25.27 -2.05
N ASN A 21 -21.51 25.19 -3.29
CA ASN A 21 -21.75 24.04 -4.15
C ASN A 21 -21.08 22.85 -3.44
N ALA A 22 -21.85 22.17 -2.59
CA ALA A 22 -21.45 20.85 -2.12
C ALA A 22 -21.25 20.01 -3.39
N GLN A 23 -20.01 19.72 -3.72
CA GLN A 23 -19.68 18.97 -4.92
C GLN A 23 -20.34 17.60 -4.78
N LYS A 24 -21.32 17.31 -5.62
CA LYS A 24 -22.10 16.09 -5.56
C LYS A 24 -21.18 14.89 -5.73
N LEU A 25 -21.31 13.89 -4.84
CA LEU A 25 -20.56 12.65 -4.98
C LEU A 25 -20.76 12.05 -6.38
N PRO A 26 -19.72 11.55 -7.02
CA PRO A 26 -19.84 10.80 -8.28
C PRO A 26 -20.64 9.52 -8.03
N PRO A 27 -21.24 8.93 -9.07
CA PRO A 27 -21.95 7.65 -8.93
C PRO A 27 -21.03 6.51 -8.53
N SER A 28 -19.74 6.59 -8.90
CA SER A 28 -18.75 5.58 -8.55
C SER A 28 -17.34 6.17 -8.47
N VAL A 29 -16.48 5.45 -7.72
CA VAL A 29 -15.01 5.62 -7.67
C VAL A 29 -14.34 4.28 -7.89
N THR A 30 -13.09 4.31 -8.33
CA THR A 30 -12.28 3.11 -8.61
C THR A 30 -11.18 2.93 -7.57
N ILE A 31 -10.85 1.67 -7.26
CA ILE A 31 -9.68 1.31 -6.45
C ILE A 31 -8.78 0.41 -7.29
N GLY A 32 -7.64 0.94 -7.74
CA GLY A 32 -6.59 0.17 -8.41
C GLY A 32 -5.90 -0.77 -7.44
N THR A 33 -5.65 -2.00 -7.87
CA THR A 33 -5.06 -3.03 -7.02
C THR A 33 -4.32 -4.10 -7.83
N ASN A 34 -3.57 -4.94 -7.13
CA ASN A 34 -2.93 -6.13 -7.69
C ASN A 34 -3.96 -7.20 -8.06
N PRO A 35 -3.56 -8.28 -8.78
CA PRO A 35 -4.50 -9.31 -9.24
C PRO A 35 -5.23 -10.05 -8.10
N PRO A 36 -6.37 -10.70 -8.38
CA PRO A 36 -6.98 -11.69 -7.50
C PRO A 36 -5.96 -12.71 -6.99
N GLY A 37 -6.14 -13.18 -5.76
CA GLY A 37 -5.19 -14.07 -5.08
C GLY A 37 -4.16 -13.32 -4.22
N THR A 38 -3.95 -12.01 -4.44
CA THR A 38 -3.09 -11.16 -3.61
C THR A 38 -3.83 -10.57 -2.40
N VAL A 39 -3.08 -10.18 -1.37
CA VAL A 39 -3.63 -9.49 -0.19
C VAL A 39 -4.18 -8.12 -0.57
N PHE A 40 -3.53 -7.39 -1.47
CA PHE A 40 -3.98 -6.08 -1.93
C PHE A 40 -5.36 -6.13 -2.59
N TYR A 41 -5.62 -7.17 -3.41
CA TYR A 41 -6.95 -7.38 -3.97
C TYR A 41 -8.00 -7.61 -2.88
N ALA A 42 -7.70 -8.47 -1.90
CA ALA A 42 -8.62 -8.77 -0.81
C ALA A 42 -8.92 -7.52 0.05
N VAL A 43 -7.90 -6.68 0.32
CA VAL A 43 -8.08 -5.40 1.01
C VAL A 43 -8.94 -4.45 0.18
N SER A 44 -8.63 -4.28 -1.10
CA SER A 44 -9.43 -3.43 -1.99
C SER A 44 -10.89 -3.85 -2.05
N ALA A 45 -11.16 -5.15 -2.14
CA ALA A 45 -12.51 -5.70 -2.16
C ALA A 45 -13.27 -5.44 -0.85
N GLY A 46 -12.58 -5.55 0.29
CA GLY A 46 -13.17 -5.24 1.61
C GLY A 46 -13.51 -3.77 1.75
N LEU A 47 -12.60 -2.86 1.39
CA LEU A 47 -12.86 -1.42 1.41
C LEU A 47 -14.00 -1.05 0.46
N ALA A 48 -13.98 -1.55 -0.77
CA ALA A 48 -15.00 -1.28 -1.77
C ALA A 48 -16.40 -1.73 -1.29
N LYS A 49 -16.49 -2.89 -0.66
CA LYS A 49 -17.74 -3.41 -0.09
C LYS A 49 -18.31 -2.47 0.98
N VAL A 50 -17.46 -1.99 1.89
CA VAL A 50 -17.89 -1.11 2.99
C VAL A 50 -18.26 0.27 2.45
N ILE A 51 -17.46 0.86 1.56
CA ILE A 51 -17.74 2.17 0.96
C ILE A 51 -19.07 2.14 0.18
N SER A 52 -19.26 1.13 -0.68
CA SER A 52 -20.49 0.97 -1.46
C SER A 52 -21.73 0.74 -0.58
N GLY A 53 -21.56 0.08 0.56
CA GLY A 53 -22.62 -0.18 1.52
C GLY A 53 -23.03 1.03 2.36
N ALA A 54 -22.22 2.09 2.38
CA ALA A 54 -22.40 3.24 3.25
C ALA A 54 -23.16 4.42 2.59
N GLY A 55 -23.48 4.34 1.30
CA GLY A 55 -24.18 5.49 0.69
C GLY A 55 -24.32 5.41 -0.83
N PRO A 56 -24.57 6.56 -1.49
CA PRO A 56 -24.97 6.57 -2.90
C PRO A 56 -23.79 6.30 -3.87
N MET A 57 -22.54 6.40 -3.37
CA MET A 57 -21.34 6.23 -4.20
C MET A 57 -20.88 4.77 -4.20
N GLN A 58 -20.76 4.16 -5.38
CA GLN A 58 -20.21 2.83 -5.52
C GLN A 58 -18.68 2.88 -5.54
N SER A 59 -18.02 1.87 -4.96
CA SER A 59 -16.57 1.68 -5.07
C SER A 59 -16.28 0.42 -5.87
N ILE A 60 -15.54 0.57 -6.97
CA ILE A 60 -15.28 -0.48 -7.97
C ILE A 60 -13.82 -0.90 -7.84
N VAL A 61 -13.58 -2.19 -7.58
CA VAL A 61 -12.23 -2.75 -7.57
C VAL A 61 -11.78 -2.99 -9.00
N GLN A 62 -10.63 -2.41 -9.36
CA GLN A 62 -10.03 -2.56 -10.67
C GLN A 62 -8.66 -3.24 -10.55
N PRO A 63 -8.58 -4.56 -10.80
CA PRO A 63 -7.33 -5.29 -10.74
C PRO A 63 -6.45 -5.03 -11.96
N TYR A 64 -5.17 -4.85 -11.70
CA TYR A 64 -4.10 -4.71 -12.71
C TYR A 64 -3.08 -5.84 -12.51
N THR A 65 -2.21 -6.05 -13.49
CA THR A 65 -1.13 -7.06 -13.39
C THR A 65 -0.22 -6.80 -12.19
N GLY A 66 -0.06 -5.55 -11.79
CA GLY A 66 0.67 -5.15 -10.58
C GLY A 66 0.64 -3.65 -10.34
N SER A 67 1.15 -3.23 -9.18
CA SER A 67 1.17 -1.82 -8.75
C SER A 67 1.92 -0.91 -9.72
N SER A 68 3.01 -1.38 -10.32
CA SER A 68 3.77 -0.58 -11.29
C SER A 68 2.96 -0.23 -12.55
N THR A 69 1.90 -0.99 -12.86
CA THR A 69 1.03 -0.73 -14.02
C THR A 69 -0.08 0.25 -13.73
N PHE A 70 -0.58 0.34 -12.48
CA PHE A 70 -1.65 1.28 -12.15
C PHE A 70 -1.17 2.59 -11.50
N MET A 71 0.06 2.66 -10.99
CA MET A 71 0.60 3.90 -10.42
C MET A 71 0.55 5.10 -11.36
N PRO A 72 0.89 4.98 -12.66
CA PRO A 72 0.72 6.09 -13.61
C PRO A 72 -0.74 6.54 -13.76
N LEU A 73 -1.70 5.60 -13.74
CA LEU A 73 -3.13 5.89 -13.86
C LEU A 73 -3.67 6.60 -12.60
N LEU A 74 -3.12 6.23 -11.43
CA LEU A 74 -3.39 6.96 -10.18
C LEU A 74 -2.82 8.38 -10.24
N ASP A 75 -1.62 8.56 -10.79
CA ASP A 75 -0.98 9.87 -10.89
C ASP A 75 -1.64 10.79 -11.92
N SER A 76 -2.23 10.24 -12.98
CA SER A 76 -3.02 10.98 -13.96
C SER A 76 -4.45 11.29 -13.50
N GLY A 77 -4.94 10.60 -12.45
CA GLY A 77 -6.33 10.68 -11.99
C GLY A 77 -7.32 9.85 -12.81
N GLU A 78 -6.83 8.93 -13.63
CA GLU A 78 -7.68 7.96 -14.35
C GLU A 78 -8.30 6.92 -13.41
N ILE A 79 -7.64 6.64 -12.29
CA ILE A 79 -8.20 5.90 -11.17
C ILE A 79 -8.17 6.78 -9.92
N ASP A 80 -9.17 6.63 -9.06
CA ASP A 80 -9.36 7.51 -7.91
C ASP A 80 -8.47 7.12 -6.73
N PHE A 81 -8.45 5.84 -6.38
CA PHE A 81 -7.73 5.27 -5.25
C PHE A 81 -6.84 4.11 -5.67
N GLY A 82 -5.90 3.75 -4.79
CA GLY A 82 -5.06 2.56 -4.94
C GLY A 82 -4.69 1.93 -3.61
N ILE A 83 -4.45 0.63 -3.61
CA ILE A 83 -3.83 -0.08 -2.47
C ILE A 83 -2.42 -0.45 -2.86
N ILE A 84 -1.45 0.05 -2.11
CA ILE A 84 -0.03 -0.01 -2.48
C ILE A 84 0.88 -0.22 -1.26
N ASN A 85 2.08 -0.70 -1.49
CA ASN A 85 3.17 -0.83 -0.53
C ASN A 85 3.73 0.57 -0.16
N ALA A 86 3.94 0.83 1.13
CA ALA A 86 4.47 2.09 1.63
C ALA A 86 5.84 2.46 1.05
N VAL A 87 6.72 1.46 0.84
CA VAL A 87 8.06 1.67 0.26
C VAL A 87 7.96 2.00 -1.23
N GLU A 88 7.12 1.26 -1.97
CA GLU A 88 6.86 1.53 -3.38
C GLU A 88 6.22 2.90 -3.58
N SER A 89 5.27 3.28 -2.72
CA SER A 89 4.69 4.63 -2.69
C SER A 89 5.77 5.71 -2.52
N ASN A 90 6.73 5.50 -1.61
CA ASN A 90 7.83 6.43 -1.39
C ASN A 90 8.72 6.56 -2.63
N LEU A 91 9.11 5.43 -3.21
CA LEU A 91 9.95 5.40 -4.43
C LEU A 91 9.30 6.14 -5.58
N GLY A 92 8.01 5.89 -5.83
CA GLY A 92 7.24 6.55 -6.87
C GLY A 92 7.03 8.03 -6.58
N TYR A 93 6.68 8.39 -5.33
CA TYR A 93 6.46 9.78 -4.95
C TYR A 93 7.72 10.65 -5.06
N GLN A 94 8.88 10.13 -4.63
CA GLN A 94 10.15 10.85 -4.78
C GLN A 94 10.69 10.79 -6.21
N GLY A 95 10.38 9.72 -6.93
CA GLY A 95 10.83 9.50 -8.31
C GLY A 95 12.32 9.12 -8.44
N PRO A 96 12.74 8.64 -9.62
CA PRO A 96 14.07 8.08 -9.85
C PRO A 96 15.20 9.10 -9.79
N ALA A 97 14.90 10.39 -9.89
CA ALA A 97 15.92 11.44 -9.78
C ALA A 97 16.33 11.68 -8.32
N LYS A 98 15.43 11.48 -7.34
CA LYS A 98 15.65 11.80 -5.93
C LYS A 98 15.94 10.57 -5.07
N LEU A 99 15.34 9.43 -5.39
CA LEU A 99 15.48 8.21 -4.59
C LEU A 99 15.84 7.02 -5.46
N LYS A 100 16.95 6.35 -5.13
CA LYS A 100 17.36 5.06 -5.72
C LYS A 100 17.72 4.08 -4.61
N ILE A 101 17.39 2.83 -4.81
CA ILE A 101 17.72 1.72 -3.93
C ILE A 101 18.54 0.71 -4.72
N GLY A 102 19.74 0.35 -4.22
CA GLY A 102 20.67 -0.48 -4.98
C GLY A 102 21.02 0.13 -6.35
N GLY A 103 21.08 1.47 -6.44
CA GLY A 103 21.32 2.19 -7.68
C GLY A 103 20.13 2.26 -8.65
N LYS A 104 18.98 1.68 -8.31
CA LYS A 104 17.79 1.58 -9.16
C LYS A 104 16.56 2.24 -8.54
N ASN A 105 15.74 2.85 -9.36
CA ASN A 105 14.33 3.14 -9.11
C ASN A 105 13.62 3.11 -10.46
N PRO A 106 13.12 1.94 -10.87
CA PRO A 106 12.42 1.79 -12.15
C PRO A 106 10.96 2.24 -12.10
N LEU A 107 10.48 2.72 -10.93
CA LEU A 107 9.10 3.19 -10.79
C LEU A 107 8.91 4.53 -11.50
N PRO A 108 7.72 4.76 -12.06
CA PRO A 108 7.36 6.07 -12.58
C PRO A 108 7.35 7.10 -11.45
N HIS A 109 7.63 8.36 -11.79
CA HIS A 109 7.44 9.46 -10.83
C HIS A 109 5.94 9.74 -10.71
N VAL A 110 5.41 9.62 -9.50
CA VAL A 110 3.97 9.79 -9.19
C VAL A 110 3.76 10.83 -8.08
N PRO A 111 4.08 12.11 -8.35
CA PRO A 111 4.05 13.19 -7.36
C PRO A 111 2.64 13.57 -6.88
N ASN A 112 1.61 13.10 -7.59
CA ASN A 112 0.22 13.42 -7.29
C ASN A 112 -0.43 12.45 -6.30
N SER A 113 0.27 11.37 -5.92
CA SER A 113 -0.22 10.41 -4.93
C SER A 113 -0.30 11.02 -3.53
N ARG A 114 -1.40 10.77 -2.83
CA ARG A 114 -1.65 11.21 -1.44
C ARG A 114 -2.15 10.05 -0.59
N LEU A 115 -1.66 9.99 0.64
CA LEU A 115 -2.12 9.00 1.60
C LEU A 115 -3.54 9.35 2.09
N ILE A 116 -4.43 8.39 2.02
CA ILE A 116 -5.77 8.47 2.60
C ILE A 116 -5.75 7.85 3.99
N MET A 117 -5.20 6.62 4.10
CA MET A 117 -5.12 5.91 5.37
C MET A 117 -3.91 4.97 5.37
N ARG A 118 -3.17 4.95 6.48
CA ARG A 118 -2.18 3.92 6.76
C ARG A 118 -2.91 2.68 7.26
N GLY A 119 -2.78 1.57 6.54
CA GLY A 119 -3.40 0.29 6.89
C GLY A 119 -2.50 -0.59 7.76
N SER A 120 -2.73 -1.89 7.67
CA SER A 120 -2.01 -2.91 8.43
C SER A 120 -0.59 -3.12 7.94
N PRO A 121 0.28 -3.71 8.78
CA PRO A 121 1.50 -4.36 8.31
C PRO A 121 1.15 -5.50 7.33
N LEU A 122 2.01 -5.70 6.35
CA LEU A 122 2.00 -6.88 5.49
C LEU A 122 3.33 -7.60 5.58
N THR A 123 3.25 -8.88 5.89
CA THR A 123 4.41 -9.76 6.02
C THR A 123 4.64 -10.55 4.75
N VAL A 124 5.89 -10.52 4.26
CA VAL A 124 6.33 -11.24 3.06
C VAL A 124 7.62 -11.99 3.38
N SER A 125 7.88 -13.06 2.67
CA SER A 125 9.20 -13.71 2.72
C SER A 125 9.44 -14.58 1.49
N LEU A 126 10.68 -15.06 1.38
CA LEU A 126 11.06 -16.06 0.40
C LEU A 126 10.33 -17.37 0.68
N VAL A 127 9.67 -17.89 -0.34
CA VAL A 127 8.91 -19.14 -0.30
C VAL A 127 9.56 -20.19 -1.16
N VAL A 128 9.57 -21.42 -0.65
CA VAL A 128 10.08 -22.62 -1.34
C VAL A 128 9.05 -23.73 -1.23
N ARG A 129 9.14 -24.73 -2.08
CA ARG A 129 8.36 -25.96 -1.91
C ARG A 129 8.70 -26.63 -0.57
N LYS A 130 7.74 -27.28 0.06
CA LYS A 130 7.92 -27.94 1.37
C LYS A 130 9.03 -29.00 1.35
N ASP A 131 9.14 -29.73 0.25
CA ASP A 131 10.14 -30.79 0.02
C ASP A 131 11.51 -30.26 -0.47
N SER A 132 11.64 -28.94 -0.72
CA SER A 132 12.87 -28.33 -1.22
C SER A 132 14.07 -28.58 -0.29
N PRO A 133 15.28 -28.84 -0.84
CA PRO A 133 16.51 -28.91 -0.05
C PRO A 133 16.97 -27.55 0.51
N VAL A 134 16.44 -26.43 -0.01
CA VAL A 134 16.75 -25.08 0.47
C VAL A 134 16.10 -24.90 1.83
N LYS A 135 16.84 -24.90 2.93
CA LYS A 135 16.34 -24.83 4.31
C LYS A 135 16.61 -23.47 4.95
N THR A 136 17.68 -22.81 4.56
CA THR A 136 18.15 -21.54 5.09
C THR A 136 18.35 -20.53 3.96
N LEU A 137 18.55 -19.26 4.32
CA LEU A 137 18.87 -18.22 3.34
C LEU A 137 20.19 -18.50 2.61
N GLN A 138 21.17 -19.13 3.27
CA GLN A 138 22.47 -19.44 2.64
C GLN A 138 22.36 -20.52 1.56
N ASP A 139 21.37 -21.41 1.66
CA ASP A 139 21.12 -22.45 0.66
C ASP A 139 20.59 -21.89 -0.68
N ILE A 140 20.22 -20.61 -0.70
CA ILE A 140 19.73 -19.91 -1.91
C ILE A 140 20.85 -19.68 -2.92
N LYS A 141 22.10 -19.65 -2.48
CA LYS A 141 23.24 -19.43 -3.37
C LYS A 141 23.27 -20.44 -4.50
N GLY A 142 23.33 -19.93 -5.75
CA GLY A 142 23.31 -20.73 -6.98
C GLY A 142 21.94 -21.29 -7.37
N LYS A 143 20.87 -21.03 -6.60
CA LYS A 143 19.50 -21.48 -6.91
C LYS A 143 18.80 -20.58 -7.91
N ARG A 144 17.74 -21.12 -8.52
CA ARG A 144 16.85 -20.37 -9.41
C ARG A 144 15.86 -19.57 -8.57
N VAL A 145 16.03 -18.25 -8.55
CA VAL A 145 15.20 -17.31 -7.79
C VAL A 145 14.38 -16.46 -8.76
N THR A 146 13.09 -16.37 -8.55
CA THR A 146 12.23 -15.51 -9.37
C THR A 146 12.66 -14.03 -9.25
N GLY A 147 12.63 -13.31 -10.37
CA GLY A 147 13.13 -11.92 -10.41
C GLY A 147 12.51 -11.10 -11.53
N GLU A 148 13.04 -9.89 -11.72
CA GLU A 148 12.58 -8.82 -12.62
C GLU A 148 11.24 -8.19 -12.21
N TYR A 149 10.14 -8.87 -12.30
CA TYR A 149 8.81 -8.41 -11.88
C TYR A 149 8.40 -7.03 -12.45
N PRO A 150 8.44 -6.79 -13.77
CA PRO A 150 8.19 -5.46 -14.34
C PRO A 150 6.81 -4.87 -13.99
N ALA A 151 5.80 -5.70 -13.81
CA ALA A 151 4.47 -5.26 -13.39
C ALA A 151 4.34 -5.04 -11.86
N ASN A 152 5.23 -5.68 -11.06
CA ASN A 152 5.27 -5.62 -9.60
C ASN A 152 6.70 -5.40 -9.08
N ILE A 153 7.29 -4.28 -9.41
CA ILE A 153 8.71 -4.01 -9.06
C ILE A 153 8.98 -4.04 -7.55
N ALA A 154 7.97 -3.85 -6.71
CA ALA A 154 8.09 -4.01 -5.26
C ALA A 154 8.64 -5.39 -4.88
N ILE A 155 8.31 -6.46 -5.61
CA ILE A 155 8.79 -7.82 -5.32
C ILE A 155 10.29 -7.95 -5.59
N TRP A 156 10.80 -7.24 -6.59
CA TRP A 156 12.25 -7.15 -6.80
C TRP A 156 12.95 -6.54 -5.58
N PHE A 157 12.37 -5.49 -4.97
CA PHE A 157 12.92 -4.87 -3.76
C PHE A 157 12.78 -5.76 -2.53
N HIS A 158 11.71 -6.56 -2.42
CA HIS A 158 11.58 -7.55 -1.35
C HIS A 158 12.76 -8.54 -1.43
N ILE A 159 12.92 -9.21 -2.56
CA ILE A 159 13.97 -10.23 -2.74
C ILE A 159 15.38 -9.61 -2.59
N TYR A 160 15.60 -8.40 -3.15
CA TYR A 160 16.85 -7.67 -2.95
C TYR A 160 17.18 -7.47 -1.46
N THR A 161 16.17 -7.09 -0.66
CA THR A 161 16.33 -6.88 0.77
C THR A 161 16.59 -8.19 1.53
N GLU A 162 15.90 -9.26 1.14
CA GLU A 162 16.00 -10.58 1.74
C GLU A 162 17.35 -11.22 1.42
N LEU A 163 17.86 -11.06 0.21
CA LEU A 163 19.23 -11.44 -0.17
C LEU A 163 20.27 -10.63 0.65
N ALA A 164 20.08 -9.31 0.75
CA ALA A 164 20.96 -8.46 1.55
C ALA A 164 20.94 -8.84 3.04
N ASN A 165 19.79 -9.25 3.60
CA ASN A 165 19.69 -9.79 4.95
C ASN A 165 20.58 -11.03 5.14
N ALA A 166 20.68 -11.88 4.12
CA ALA A 166 21.56 -13.04 4.10
C ALA A 166 23.04 -12.70 3.78
N GLY A 167 23.36 -11.46 3.45
CA GLY A 167 24.68 -11.08 2.93
C GLY A 167 24.93 -11.56 1.47
N LEU A 168 23.85 -11.83 0.74
CA LEU A 168 23.84 -12.23 -0.66
C LEU A 168 23.42 -11.07 -1.56
N THR A 169 23.67 -11.24 -2.86
CA THR A 169 23.28 -10.32 -3.93
C THR A 169 22.58 -11.06 -5.06
N TRP A 170 22.08 -10.35 -6.03
CA TRP A 170 21.52 -10.96 -7.25
C TRP A 170 22.55 -11.77 -8.05
N ASP A 171 23.85 -11.47 -7.90
CA ASP A 171 24.94 -12.21 -8.57
C ASP A 171 25.17 -13.61 -7.94
N ASP A 172 24.69 -13.83 -6.73
CA ASP A 172 24.78 -15.13 -6.04
C ASP A 172 23.68 -16.11 -6.44
N VAL A 173 22.71 -15.71 -7.28
CA VAL A 173 21.54 -16.53 -7.65
C VAL A 173 21.34 -16.58 -9.16
N LYS A 174 20.56 -17.55 -9.63
CA LYS A 174 20.13 -17.63 -11.03
C LYS A 174 18.74 -17.01 -11.17
N VAL A 175 18.67 -15.82 -11.73
CA VAL A 175 17.39 -15.10 -11.89
C VAL A 175 16.48 -15.81 -12.88
N VAL A 176 15.24 -16.05 -12.49
CA VAL A 176 14.15 -16.54 -13.35
C VAL A 176 13.18 -15.38 -13.56
N PRO A 177 13.18 -14.74 -14.74
CA PRO A 177 12.28 -13.64 -15.03
C PRO A 177 10.82 -14.05 -14.95
N VAL A 178 10.02 -13.24 -14.26
CA VAL A 178 8.55 -13.41 -14.17
C VAL A 178 7.87 -12.03 -14.24
N PRO A 179 6.68 -11.92 -14.86
CA PRO A 179 6.04 -10.62 -15.06
C PRO A 179 5.46 -10.01 -13.77
N ALA A 180 4.87 -10.85 -12.89
CA ALA A 180 4.16 -10.39 -11.70
C ALA A 180 4.27 -11.38 -10.53
N VAL A 181 3.75 -10.97 -9.37
CA VAL A 181 3.92 -11.71 -8.10
C VAL A 181 3.32 -13.13 -8.12
N ASN A 182 2.12 -13.29 -8.70
CA ASN A 182 1.49 -14.62 -8.80
C ASN A 182 2.26 -15.55 -9.74
N ASP A 183 2.80 -15.01 -10.85
CA ASP A 183 3.62 -15.77 -11.80
C ASP A 183 4.90 -16.32 -11.16
N GLY A 184 5.44 -15.63 -10.15
CA GLY A 184 6.55 -16.11 -9.35
C GLY A 184 6.20 -17.37 -8.57
N VAL A 185 5.02 -17.41 -7.96
CA VAL A 185 4.52 -18.60 -7.26
C VAL A 185 4.22 -19.73 -8.26
N ASP A 186 3.65 -19.41 -9.41
CA ASP A 186 3.40 -20.40 -10.46
C ASP A 186 4.70 -21.01 -10.99
N ALA A 187 5.75 -20.20 -11.13
CA ALA A 187 7.08 -20.71 -11.49
C ALA A 187 7.64 -21.67 -10.44
N LEU A 188 7.42 -21.41 -9.14
CA LEU A 188 7.77 -22.30 -8.04
C LEU A 188 6.98 -23.62 -8.10
N VAL A 189 5.66 -23.55 -8.23
CA VAL A 189 4.76 -24.73 -8.30
C VAL A 189 5.12 -25.61 -9.49
N GLN A 190 5.42 -25.02 -10.64
CA GLN A 190 5.81 -25.71 -11.88
C GLN A 190 7.26 -26.20 -11.88
N GLY A 191 8.05 -25.92 -10.82
CA GLY A 191 9.45 -26.32 -10.74
C GLY A 191 10.39 -25.54 -11.68
N ARG A 192 9.96 -24.42 -12.25
CA ARG A 192 10.81 -23.51 -13.05
C ARG A 192 11.73 -22.66 -12.16
N ALA A 193 11.31 -22.35 -10.94
CA ALA A 193 12.10 -21.68 -9.91
C ALA A 193 12.21 -22.56 -8.66
N ASP A 194 13.26 -22.38 -7.89
CA ASP A 194 13.51 -23.04 -6.61
C ASP A 194 13.01 -22.17 -5.44
N VAL A 195 13.02 -20.84 -5.62
CA VAL A 195 12.66 -19.85 -4.64
C VAL A 195 11.83 -18.75 -5.32
N SER A 196 10.76 -18.30 -4.65
CA SER A 196 9.96 -17.15 -5.03
C SER A 196 9.73 -16.26 -3.80
N ASN A 197 8.95 -15.18 -3.93
CA ASN A 197 8.54 -14.33 -2.82
C ASN A 197 7.03 -14.07 -2.89
N HIS A 198 6.38 -14.03 -1.73
CA HIS A 198 4.97 -13.63 -1.65
C HIS A 198 4.58 -13.21 -0.23
N ALA A 199 3.41 -12.56 -0.13
CA ALA A 199 2.75 -12.29 1.15
C ALA A 199 2.22 -13.60 1.76
N ILE A 200 2.49 -13.80 3.06
CA ILE A 200 2.22 -15.06 3.77
C ILE A 200 0.72 -15.36 3.84
N THR A 201 -0.11 -14.32 3.99
CA THR A 201 -1.57 -14.45 4.13
C THR A 201 -2.32 -14.50 2.80
N ALA A 202 -1.61 -14.49 1.66
CA ALA A 202 -2.23 -14.45 0.33
C ALA A 202 -2.95 -15.75 -0.01
N ALA A 203 -4.08 -15.64 -0.71
CA ALA A 203 -4.82 -16.81 -1.20
C ALA A 203 -3.98 -17.64 -2.18
N LYS A 204 -3.14 -17.01 -2.99
CA LYS A 204 -2.20 -17.67 -3.91
C LYS A 204 -1.23 -18.62 -3.19
N ILE A 205 -0.81 -18.29 -1.97
CA ILE A 205 0.04 -19.19 -1.15
C ILE A 205 -0.72 -20.38 -0.64
N LYS A 206 -2.00 -20.22 -0.26
CA LYS A 206 -2.86 -21.36 0.14
C LYS A 206 -3.08 -22.32 -1.04
N GLU A 207 -3.27 -21.79 -2.24
CA GLU A 207 -3.39 -22.56 -3.48
C GLU A 207 -2.09 -23.35 -3.76
N ALA A 208 -0.94 -22.71 -3.67
CA ALA A 208 0.35 -23.36 -3.87
C ALA A 208 0.65 -24.42 -2.80
N ASP A 209 0.27 -24.16 -1.54
CA ASP A 209 0.43 -25.13 -0.45
C ASP A 209 -0.43 -26.37 -0.69
N ALA A 210 -1.66 -26.21 -1.15
CA ALA A 210 -2.53 -27.33 -1.50
C ALA A 210 -2.00 -28.16 -2.68
N ALA A 211 -1.32 -27.50 -3.64
CA ALA A 211 -0.80 -28.16 -4.85
C ALA A 211 0.50 -28.93 -4.60
N VAL A 212 1.47 -28.32 -3.90
CA VAL A 212 2.83 -28.87 -3.77
C VAL A 212 3.39 -28.80 -2.34
N GLY A 213 2.64 -28.21 -1.41
CA GLY A 213 3.16 -27.82 -0.11
C GLY A 213 4.18 -26.70 -0.23
N VAL A 214 4.12 -25.73 0.69
CA VAL A 214 5.09 -24.64 0.74
C VAL A 214 5.62 -24.41 2.16
N ARG A 215 6.75 -23.73 2.25
CA ARG A 215 7.24 -23.14 3.49
C ARG A 215 8.00 -21.86 3.19
N PHE A 216 7.93 -20.93 4.13
CA PHE A 216 8.70 -19.70 4.09
C PHE A 216 10.06 -19.88 4.75
N LEU A 217 11.05 -19.18 4.23
CA LEU A 217 12.39 -19.13 4.82
C LEU A 217 12.43 -18.05 5.88
N SER A 218 13.10 -18.35 7.01
CA SER A 218 13.32 -17.37 8.05
C SER A 218 14.48 -16.45 7.69
N LEU A 219 14.27 -15.14 7.79
CA LEU A 219 15.31 -14.12 7.74
C LEU A 219 16.12 -14.10 9.04
N ASP A 220 17.25 -13.37 9.05
CA ASP A 220 18.01 -13.08 10.26
C ASP A 220 17.38 -11.89 10.99
N CYS A 221 16.67 -12.16 12.11
CA CYS A 221 16.07 -11.16 12.99
C CYS A 221 17.05 -10.58 14.04
N SER A 222 18.35 -10.90 13.98
CA SER A 222 19.32 -10.24 14.83
C SER A 222 19.42 -8.75 14.53
N ALA A 223 19.96 -7.98 15.47
CA ALA A 223 20.23 -6.56 15.26
C ALA A 223 21.07 -6.29 14.01
N GLN A 224 21.98 -7.21 13.68
CA GLN A 224 22.78 -7.11 12.45
C GLN A 224 21.94 -7.38 11.20
N GLY A 225 21.05 -8.38 11.23
CA GLY A 225 20.11 -8.69 10.15
C GLY A 225 19.17 -7.52 9.89
N GLU A 226 18.63 -6.93 10.96
CA GLU A 226 17.79 -5.73 10.85
C GLU A 226 18.56 -4.53 10.28
N ALA A 227 19.80 -4.31 10.70
CA ALA A 227 20.64 -3.25 10.16
C ALA A 227 20.90 -3.43 8.65
N ARG A 228 21.08 -4.68 8.18
CA ARG A 228 21.23 -4.98 6.75
C ARG A 228 19.95 -4.64 5.97
N VAL A 229 18.77 -5.03 6.49
CA VAL A 229 17.46 -4.71 5.90
C VAL A 229 17.28 -3.20 5.76
N ARG A 230 17.44 -2.45 6.84
CA ARG A 230 17.27 -0.99 6.87
C ARG A 230 18.24 -0.26 5.93
N ARG A 231 19.46 -0.78 5.80
CA ARG A 231 20.46 -0.23 4.86
C ARG A 231 20.12 -0.55 3.41
N ALA A 232 19.63 -1.76 3.15
CA ALA A 232 19.26 -2.18 1.80
C ALA A 232 18.08 -1.37 1.28
N VAL A 233 16.98 -1.32 2.05
CA VAL A 233 15.76 -0.60 1.66
C VAL A 233 15.14 0.06 2.90
N PRO A 234 15.31 1.37 3.07
CA PRO A 234 14.64 2.11 4.14
C PRO A 234 13.11 2.00 4.04
N GLY A 235 12.46 1.72 5.17
CA GLY A 235 11.01 1.56 5.25
C GLY A 235 10.56 0.10 5.40
N TYR A 236 11.42 -0.87 5.12
CA TYR A 236 11.21 -2.26 5.53
C TYR A 236 11.71 -2.49 6.95
N TYR A 237 11.07 -3.42 7.65
CA TYR A 237 11.47 -3.88 8.99
C TYR A 237 11.20 -5.37 9.14
N LEU A 238 11.68 -5.97 10.22
CA LEU A 238 11.53 -7.39 10.47
C LEU A 238 10.48 -7.67 11.55
N THR A 239 9.74 -8.76 11.37
CA THR A 239 8.75 -9.26 12.34
C THR A 239 8.93 -10.77 12.48
N THR A 240 8.85 -11.29 13.71
CA THR A 240 8.84 -12.73 13.94
C THR A 240 7.42 -13.25 14.04
N LEU A 241 7.05 -14.13 13.11
CA LEU A 241 5.79 -14.87 13.13
C LEU A 241 5.95 -16.17 13.91
N LYS A 242 4.93 -16.51 14.68
CA LYS A 242 4.91 -17.77 15.44
C LYS A 242 4.56 -18.95 14.57
N ALA A 243 5.09 -20.12 14.90
CA ALA A 243 4.75 -21.37 14.25
C ALA A 243 3.22 -21.55 14.11
N GLY A 244 2.76 -21.91 12.93
CA GLY A 244 1.34 -22.11 12.65
C GLY A 244 0.49 -20.84 12.47
N SER A 245 1.07 -19.64 12.56
CA SER A 245 0.32 -18.37 12.39
C SER A 245 -0.10 -18.07 10.95
N GLY A 246 0.39 -18.84 9.98
CA GLY A 246 0.06 -18.71 8.56
C GLY A 246 0.46 -19.93 7.74
N THR A 247 -0.07 -20.03 6.53
CA THR A 247 0.28 -21.09 5.59
C THR A 247 1.80 -21.08 5.33
N GLY A 248 2.46 -22.23 5.49
CA GLY A 248 3.90 -22.36 5.28
C GLY A 248 4.78 -21.82 6.40
N ILE A 249 4.22 -21.35 7.53
CA ILE A 249 4.96 -20.95 8.74
C ILE A 249 5.08 -22.15 9.67
N LEU A 250 6.10 -22.98 9.45
CA LEU A 250 6.28 -24.28 10.13
C LEU A 250 6.99 -24.17 11.46
N GLY A 251 7.70 -23.07 11.71
CA GLY A 251 8.41 -22.73 12.96
C GLY A 251 8.36 -21.23 13.15
N ASP A 252 8.92 -20.71 14.27
CA ASP A 252 9.09 -19.27 14.45
C ASP A 252 9.90 -18.72 13.28
N THR A 253 9.34 -17.80 12.50
CA THR A 253 9.87 -17.36 11.23
C THR A 253 10.03 -15.84 11.22
N CYS A 254 11.25 -15.37 11.03
CA CYS A 254 11.54 -13.95 10.79
C CYS A 254 11.21 -13.57 9.35
N VAL A 255 10.44 -12.53 9.15
CA VAL A 255 9.92 -12.13 7.83
C VAL A 255 10.08 -10.63 7.60
N LEU A 256 10.14 -10.24 6.33
CA LEU A 256 10.12 -8.86 5.91
C LEU A 256 8.72 -8.27 6.08
N THR A 257 8.64 -7.03 6.54
CA THR A 257 7.37 -6.35 6.84
C THR A 257 7.39 -4.91 6.32
N TYR A 258 6.22 -4.45 5.88
CA TYR A 258 5.96 -3.06 5.48
C TYR A 258 4.48 -2.73 5.67
N ASP A 259 4.11 -1.46 5.66
CA ASP A 259 2.71 -1.05 5.78
C ASP A 259 1.99 -1.02 4.42
N ILE A 260 0.72 -1.40 4.43
CA ILE A 260 -0.20 -1.17 3.32
C ILE A 260 -0.69 0.27 3.39
N TYR A 261 -0.67 0.98 2.25
CA TYR A 261 -1.26 2.30 2.12
C TYR A 261 -2.51 2.25 1.24
N TRP A 262 -3.55 2.91 1.71
CA TRP A 262 -4.66 3.35 0.87
C TRP A 262 -4.35 4.76 0.41
N VAL A 263 -4.18 4.93 -0.88
CA VAL A 263 -3.76 6.18 -1.50
C VAL A 263 -4.81 6.69 -2.48
N GLY A 264 -4.79 7.98 -2.78
CA GLY A 264 -5.64 8.61 -3.77
C GLY A 264 -4.89 9.69 -4.55
N HIS A 265 -5.47 10.17 -5.65
CA HIS A 265 -4.95 11.30 -6.40
C HIS A 265 -5.14 12.62 -5.63
N LYS A 266 -4.18 13.54 -5.68
CA LYS A 266 -4.23 14.82 -4.95
C LYS A 266 -5.42 15.72 -5.28
N ALA A 267 -6.00 15.57 -6.48
CA ALA A 267 -7.13 16.35 -6.96
C ALA A 267 -8.50 15.67 -6.71
N LEU A 268 -8.55 14.53 -6.02
CA LEU A 268 -9.82 13.99 -5.56
C LEU A 268 -10.57 15.06 -4.75
N SER A 269 -11.89 15.14 -4.95
CA SER A 269 -12.67 16.09 -4.16
C SER A 269 -12.65 15.72 -2.67
N ASN A 270 -12.68 16.74 -1.82
CA ASN A 270 -12.74 16.55 -0.37
C ASN A 270 -13.96 15.73 0.03
N GLU A 271 -15.09 15.87 -0.67
CA GLU A 271 -16.33 15.14 -0.44
C GLU A 271 -16.17 13.65 -0.68
N VAL A 272 -15.49 13.26 -1.77
CA VAL A 272 -15.18 11.85 -2.08
C VAL A 272 -14.30 11.23 -1.02
N VAL A 273 -13.21 11.92 -0.65
CA VAL A 273 -12.29 11.42 0.38
C VAL A 273 -12.97 11.34 1.75
N ASN A 274 -13.70 12.36 2.16
CA ASN A 274 -14.43 12.38 3.44
C ASN A 274 -15.51 11.30 3.50
N HIS A 275 -16.29 11.13 2.41
CA HIS A 275 -17.30 10.07 2.35
C HIS A 275 -16.65 8.69 2.50
N SER A 276 -15.58 8.43 1.77
CA SER A 276 -14.89 7.15 1.78
C SER A 276 -14.23 6.87 3.13
N LEU A 277 -13.53 7.85 3.71
CA LEU A 277 -12.94 7.73 5.06
C LEU A 277 -14.02 7.51 6.12
N LYS A 278 -15.11 8.29 6.08
CA LYS A 278 -16.20 8.16 7.03
C LYS A 278 -16.88 6.80 6.92
N ALA A 279 -17.10 6.30 5.69
CA ALA A 279 -17.66 4.98 5.46
C ALA A 279 -16.82 3.88 6.13
N ILE A 280 -15.50 3.92 5.96
CA ILE A 280 -14.58 2.97 6.59
C ILE A 280 -14.54 3.17 8.11
N TRP A 281 -14.43 4.41 8.57
CA TRP A 281 -14.34 4.75 9.99
C TRP A 281 -15.55 4.30 10.81
N ASP A 282 -16.75 4.60 10.33
CA ASP A 282 -18.00 4.27 11.02
C ASP A 282 -18.35 2.77 10.94
N ASN A 283 -17.62 2.00 10.14
CA ASN A 283 -17.84 0.57 9.94
C ASN A 283 -16.53 -0.26 10.09
N ILE A 284 -15.57 0.27 10.85
CA ILE A 284 -14.24 -0.36 10.97
C ILE A 284 -14.31 -1.76 11.58
N ASP A 285 -15.28 -2.01 12.45
CA ASP A 285 -15.61 -3.30 13.06
C ASP A 285 -16.13 -4.34 12.05
N LYS A 286 -16.64 -3.89 10.91
CA LYS A 286 -17.12 -4.76 9.82
C LYS A 286 -16.00 -5.24 8.88
N LEU A 287 -14.82 -4.67 8.99
CA LEU A 287 -13.67 -5.02 8.14
C LEU A 287 -13.02 -6.37 8.52
N PRO A 288 -12.69 -6.67 9.79
CA PRO A 288 -12.02 -7.92 10.17
C PRO A 288 -12.74 -9.20 9.72
N PRO A 289 -14.09 -9.30 9.75
CA PRO A 289 -14.79 -10.47 9.22
C PRO A 289 -14.65 -10.68 7.72
N LEU A 290 -14.28 -9.63 6.94
CA LEU A 290 -14.09 -9.72 5.49
C LEU A 290 -12.72 -10.32 5.14
N ASN A 291 -11.70 -9.97 5.90
CA ASN A 291 -10.35 -10.51 5.75
C ASN A 291 -9.53 -10.28 7.04
N PRO A 292 -8.79 -11.27 7.54
CA PRO A 292 -7.95 -11.13 8.74
C PRO A 292 -6.93 -9.98 8.66
N GLN A 293 -6.51 -9.57 7.46
CA GLN A 293 -5.61 -8.44 7.26
C GLN A 293 -6.17 -7.13 7.83
N PHE A 294 -7.48 -7.01 7.97
CA PHE A 294 -8.12 -5.83 8.54
C PHE A 294 -8.09 -5.75 10.07
N GLN A 295 -7.65 -6.78 10.77
CA GLN A 295 -7.56 -6.75 12.24
C GLN A 295 -6.68 -5.58 12.74
N GLU A 296 -5.71 -5.16 11.92
CA GLU A 296 -4.83 -4.04 12.23
C GLU A 296 -5.16 -2.74 11.47
N TRP A 297 -6.33 -2.67 10.85
CA TRP A 297 -6.86 -1.42 10.33
C TRP A 297 -7.62 -0.70 11.44
N THR A 298 -6.86 -0.04 12.32
CA THR A 298 -7.42 0.62 13.52
C THR A 298 -7.29 2.12 13.44
N PRO A 299 -8.12 2.87 14.19
CA PRO A 299 -8.03 4.33 14.28
C PRO A 299 -6.62 4.82 14.62
N GLU A 300 -5.93 4.15 15.54
CA GLU A 300 -4.60 4.52 16.03
C GLU A 300 -3.52 4.37 14.96
N ARG A 301 -3.71 3.45 14.01
CA ARG A 301 -2.79 3.27 12.89
C ARG A 301 -3.10 4.17 11.70
N ALA A 302 -4.37 4.57 11.53
CA ALA A 302 -4.87 5.28 10.36
C ALA A 302 -4.10 6.58 10.07
N ALA A 303 -3.75 7.31 11.14
CA ALA A 303 -2.95 8.52 11.09
C ALA A 303 -1.62 8.34 11.83
N SER A 304 -0.52 8.68 11.19
CA SER A 304 0.83 8.51 11.74
C SER A 304 1.79 9.59 11.21
N ALA A 305 2.75 9.98 12.02
CA ALA A 305 3.89 10.77 11.56
C ALA A 305 4.94 9.91 10.83
N ASP A 306 4.89 8.60 11.00
CA ASP A 306 5.80 7.64 10.36
C ASP A 306 5.20 7.18 9.03
N VAL A 307 5.19 8.10 8.06
CA VAL A 307 4.68 7.87 6.70
C VAL A 307 5.65 8.44 5.66
N THR A 308 5.57 7.94 4.44
CA THR A 308 6.54 8.18 3.38
C THR A 308 6.03 9.11 2.26
N ILE A 309 4.73 9.34 2.21
CA ILE A 309 4.07 10.27 1.29
C ILE A 309 3.11 11.19 2.07
N PRO A 310 2.80 12.39 1.58
CA PRO A 310 1.90 13.29 2.30
C PRO A 310 0.45 12.80 2.25
N TYR A 311 -0.29 13.08 3.32
CA TYR A 311 -1.73 12.84 3.38
C TYR A 311 -2.49 13.77 2.43
N HIS A 312 -3.63 13.29 1.95
CA HIS A 312 -4.60 14.12 1.24
C HIS A 312 -5.16 15.20 2.19
N PRO A 313 -5.40 16.45 1.70
CA PRO A 313 -5.88 17.54 2.56
C PRO A 313 -7.16 17.19 3.35
N ALA A 314 -8.12 16.51 2.71
CA ALA A 314 -9.34 16.04 3.38
C ALA A 314 -9.05 14.99 4.46
N ALA A 315 -8.07 14.09 4.25
CA ALA A 315 -7.66 13.13 5.26
C ALA A 315 -7.01 13.82 6.47
N VAL A 316 -6.17 14.84 6.24
CA VAL A 316 -5.62 15.68 7.33
C VAL A 316 -6.74 16.30 8.16
N GLN A 317 -7.72 16.92 7.50
CA GLN A 317 -8.85 17.54 8.16
C GLN A 317 -9.67 16.51 8.96
N PHE A 318 -9.99 15.37 8.34
CA PHE A 318 -10.70 14.27 8.98
C PHE A 318 -10.01 13.79 10.26
N TYR A 319 -8.68 13.57 10.21
CA TYR A 319 -7.93 13.11 11.39
C TYR A 319 -7.78 14.18 12.47
N LYS A 320 -7.76 15.47 12.10
CA LYS A 320 -7.85 16.59 13.06
C LYS A 320 -9.19 16.58 13.80
N GLU A 321 -10.28 16.39 13.09
CA GLU A 321 -11.63 16.27 13.68
C GLU A 321 -11.78 15.07 14.61
N LYS A 322 -11.03 13.99 14.34
CA LYS A 322 -10.96 12.79 15.20
C LYS A 322 -9.95 12.91 16.35
N ASN A 323 -9.27 14.03 16.52
CA ASN A 323 -8.22 14.27 17.52
C ASN A 323 -7.02 13.31 17.42
N LEU A 324 -6.73 12.81 16.22
CA LEU A 324 -5.60 11.91 15.92
C LEU A 324 -4.41 12.62 15.31
N TRP A 325 -4.55 13.89 14.93
CA TRP A 325 -3.50 14.67 14.28
C TRP A 325 -2.73 15.51 15.29
N ASN A 326 -1.39 15.50 15.24
CA ASN A 326 -0.52 16.22 16.17
C ASN A 326 0.57 17.02 15.45
N ALA A 327 1.34 17.82 16.21
CA ALA A 327 2.39 18.69 15.68
C ALA A 327 3.47 17.93 14.88
N LYS A 328 3.86 16.71 15.30
CA LYS A 328 4.82 15.89 14.57
C LYS A 328 4.29 15.47 13.20
N MET A 329 2.98 15.25 13.08
CA MET A 329 2.33 14.96 11.80
C MET A 329 2.31 16.20 10.90
N ASP A 330 2.09 17.40 11.45
CA ASP A 330 2.17 18.66 10.68
C ASP A 330 3.60 18.88 10.12
N GLU A 331 4.63 18.61 10.92
CA GLU A 331 6.04 18.69 10.47
C GLU A 331 6.32 17.66 9.35
N THR A 332 5.90 16.43 9.53
CA THR A 332 6.04 15.37 8.51
C THR A 332 5.30 15.75 7.23
N GLN A 333 4.05 16.20 7.32
CA GLN A 333 3.24 16.62 6.18
C GLN A 333 3.94 17.75 5.39
N LYS A 334 4.40 18.79 6.10
CA LYS A 334 5.14 19.91 5.49
C LYS A 334 6.41 19.44 4.78
N ARG A 335 7.21 18.60 5.44
CA ARG A 335 8.44 18.04 4.88
C ARG A 335 8.17 17.20 3.62
N LEU A 336 7.15 16.35 3.64
CA LEU A 336 6.79 15.50 2.51
C LEU A 336 6.23 16.30 1.33
N LEU A 337 5.40 17.32 1.57
CA LEU A 337 4.90 18.21 0.51
C LEU A 337 6.05 18.99 -0.16
N ALA A 338 7.10 19.35 0.57
CA ALA A 338 8.26 20.04 0.01
C ALA A 338 9.12 19.17 -0.92
N VAL A 339 8.91 17.85 -0.96
CA VAL A 339 9.59 16.94 -1.91
C VAL A 339 9.14 17.21 -3.35
N ASN A 340 7.84 17.45 -3.56
CA ASN A 340 7.24 17.75 -4.86
C ASN A 340 6.32 18.97 -4.69
N PRO A 341 6.87 20.19 -4.75
CA PRO A 341 6.16 21.45 -4.51
C PRO A 341 5.12 21.76 -5.59
#